data_e49615b945b196b32821877af6e44266
#
_entry.id   e49615b945b196b32821877af6e44266
#
_cell.length_a   1.000
_cell.length_b   1.000
_cell.length_c   1.000
_cell.angle_alpha   90.00
_cell.angle_beta   90.00
_cell.angle_gamma   90.00
#
_symmetry.space_group_name_H-M   'P 1'
#
loop_
_entity.id
_entity.type
_entity.pdbx_description
1 polymer ?
#
loop_
_entity_poly.entity_id
_entity_poly.type
_entity_poly.pdbx_seq_one_letter_code
_entity_poly.pdbx_strand_id
1 'polypeptide(L)'
;MRIFDSIWKQTAIGLDIGEDSVKLVKLIKIFNRIRIASFGQEKWDSSDKSHDTTILAIQRLFAKLRIIQKDVIIHLGEKKVRHVFLKSPVLSGSDLDCWIRDKIAKEFPIPIDTSQIVFSYHMMHAGEDHCHLLVAYCQDTILKERIALLSEAGLTPVMIGAGSVDMFLPFALEESDIFSRTIHFIEFGKNYTNSLILEKGSPVFYRSMDGELRQKKRADSIFQSPPQDMSDCSSRNDVLEEVISLWKQTGRSEIDRTILVGSDIPESKSDEMKYSSGTFEVGYPLQNMIQNKTLSPEYSLAAGLALKKFFPLLDTIDLLPEERKFTIKKQNKKRRILSVTVGIGLVFSLILMALHIVKMRIALKLESTEKEMVLHNDQIVAIEQIKKERSQLEQALRDMQQLVHRRSHYAELLEEISRILPNKVWLNQFTSIPVKESENVQSGTRQNKALLHGWAFQEEEIALLLSRLENFSYFSDVQLLSTERISAEAVWKRSKLSEVSLIQFTIAASLRYE
;
A
#
# COMPACT_ATOMS: atom_id res chain seq x y z
N MET A 1 16.03 -16.36 10.76
CA MET A 1 14.57 -16.24 10.81
C MET A 1 14.05 -14.80 10.65
N ARG A 2 14.67 -13.74 11.23
CA ARG A 2 14.20 -12.34 11.10
C ARG A 2 14.35 -11.69 9.70
N ILE A 3 15.23 -12.19 8.82
CA ILE A 3 15.47 -11.59 7.49
C ILE A 3 14.39 -12.02 6.49
N PHE A 4 13.91 -13.26 6.55
CA PHE A 4 12.82 -13.75 5.69
C PHE A 4 11.47 -13.12 6.02
N ASP A 5 11.20 -12.80 7.31
CA ASP A 5 9.99 -12.09 7.73
C ASP A 5 9.87 -10.69 7.09
N SER A 6 10.98 -10.05 6.75
CA SER A 6 11.01 -8.68 6.21
C SER A 6 10.46 -8.59 4.77
N ILE A 7 10.49 -9.67 3.98
CA ILE A 7 10.08 -9.67 2.56
C ILE A 7 8.55 -9.74 2.44
N TRP A 8 7.89 -10.46 3.34
CA TRP A 8 6.44 -10.73 3.29
C TRP A 8 5.61 -9.95 4.31
N LYS A 9 6.28 -9.26 5.25
CA LYS A 9 5.67 -8.51 6.33
C LYS A 9 5.75 -7.02 6.07
N GLN A 10 4.62 -6.40 5.75
CA GLN A 10 4.50 -4.95 5.66
C GLN A 10 3.93 -4.41 6.97
N THR A 11 4.48 -3.30 7.43
CA THR A 11 4.00 -2.63 8.65
C THR A 11 3.58 -1.20 8.33
N ALA A 12 2.53 -0.73 8.99
CA ALA A 12 2.06 0.64 8.92
C ALA A 12 1.75 1.15 10.33
N ILE A 13 2.07 2.41 10.59
CA ILE A 13 1.74 3.10 11.83
C ILE A 13 0.92 4.33 11.43
N GLY A 14 -0.34 4.34 11.83
CA GLY A 14 -1.19 5.53 11.81
C GLY A 14 -1.07 6.27 13.13
N LEU A 15 -0.79 7.56 13.06
CA LEU A 15 -0.60 8.43 14.22
C LEU A 15 -1.55 9.61 14.09
N ASP A 16 -2.55 9.63 14.94
CA ASP A 16 -3.49 10.74 15.10
C ASP A 16 -2.98 11.65 16.22
N ILE A 17 -2.64 12.88 15.86
CA ILE A 17 -2.17 13.92 16.79
C ILE A 17 -3.30 14.93 16.97
N GLY A 18 -4.11 14.69 17.99
CA GLY A 18 -5.23 15.53 18.36
C GLY A 18 -4.84 16.79 19.14
N GLU A 19 -5.83 17.42 19.80
CA GLU A 19 -5.61 18.63 20.57
C GLU A 19 -5.07 18.35 21.99
N ASP A 20 -5.40 17.22 22.59
CA ASP A 20 -5.08 16.84 23.97
C ASP A 20 -4.53 15.41 24.09
N SER A 21 -4.35 14.73 22.98
CA SER A 21 -3.88 13.35 22.97
C SER A 21 -3.24 12.98 21.65
N VAL A 22 -2.34 12.02 21.70
CA VAL A 22 -1.84 11.31 20.53
C VAL A 22 -2.32 9.87 20.59
N LYS A 23 -2.89 9.38 19.48
CA LYS A 23 -3.36 8.00 19.32
C LYS A 23 -2.57 7.31 18.25
N LEU A 24 -2.26 6.06 18.45
CA LEU A 24 -1.45 5.27 17.54
C LEU A 24 -2.10 3.91 17.31
N VAL A 25 -2.16 3.51 16.04
CA VAL A 25 -2.49 2.15 15.63
C VAL A 25 -1.39 1.63 14.73
N LYS A 26 -0.81 0.49 15.10
CA LYS A 26 0.18 -0.22 14.29
C LYS A 26 -0.46 -1.47 13.69
N LEU A 27 -0.46 -1.52 12.38
CA LEU A 27 -0.94 -2.66 11.61
C LEU A 27 0.22 -3.42 10.99
N ILE A 28 0.01 -4.72 10.82
CA ILE A 28 0.91 -5.63 10.11
C ILE A 28 0.10 -6.37 9.06
N LYS A 29 0.59 -6.31 7.82
CA LYS A 29 0.08 -7.12 6.71
C LYS A 29 1.06 -8.24 6.43
N ILE A 30 0.60 -9.49 6.53
CA ILE A 30 1.33 -10.70 6.18
C ILE A 30 0.54 -11.39 5.08
N PHE A 31 1.13 -11.48 3.88
CA PHE A 31 0.41 -11.86 2.67
C PHE A 31 -0.82 -10.97 2.46
N ASN A 32 -2.03 -11.54 2.52
CA ASN A 32 -3.29 -10.81 2.35
C ASN A 32 -4.05 -10.56 3.67
N ARG A 33 -3.47 -10.90 4.82
CA ARG A 33 -4.10 -10.74 6.14
C ARG A 33 -3.51 -9.53 6.87
N ILE A 34 -4.39 -8.64 7.32
CA ILE A 34 -4.03 -7.49 8.16
C ILE A 34 -4.35 -7.83 9.60
N ARG A 35 -3.48 -7.45 10.53
CA ARG A 35 -3.66 -7.63 11.97
C ARG A 35 -3.21 -6.38 12.70
N ILE A 36 -3.87 -6.08 13.82
CA ILE A 36 -3.43 -5.05 14.74
C ILE A 36 -2.27 -5.61 15.57
N ALA A 37 -1.12 -4.95 15.49
CA ALA A 37 0.07 -5.34 16.25
C ALA A 37 0.14 -4.67 17.60
N SER A 38 -0.19 -3.38 17.67
CA SER A 38 -0.26 -2.58 18.89
C SER A 38 -1.09 -1.34 18.64
N PHE A 39 -1.70 -0.83 19.69
CA PHE A 39 -2.40 0.44 19.71
C PHE A 39 -2.29 1.07 21.11
N GLY A 40 -2.51 2.36 21.19
CA GLY A 40 -2.50 3.07 22.45
C GLY A 40 -2.63 4.57 22.27
N GLN A 41 -2.79 5.25 23.38
CA GLN A 41 -2.87 6.70 23.45
C GLN A 41 -2.02 7.24 24.59
N GLU A 42 -1.61 8.49 24.42
CA GLU A 42 -0.99 9.32 25.46
C GLU A 42 -1.71 10.66 25.48
N LYS A 43 -2.16 11.08 26.66
CA LYS A 43 -2.89 12.34 26.86
C LYS A 43 -2.00 13.36 27.53
N TRP A 44 -2.25 14.63 27.27
CA TRP A 44 -1.66 15.76 27.99
C TRP A 44 -2.73 16.75 28.40
N ASP A 45 -2.38 17.66 29.30
CA ASP A 45 -3.30 18.73 29.69
C ASP A 45 -3.46 19.71 28.52
N SER A 46 -4.70 19.97 28.12
CA SER A 46 -5.03 20.87 27.01
C SER A 46 -4.61 22.33 27.27
N SER A 47 -4.29 22.70 28.52
CA SER A 47 -3.73 24.00 28.88
C SER A 47 -2.26 24.16 28.44
N ASP A 48 -1.52 23.04 28.29
CA ASP A 48 -0.11 23.01 27.89
C ASP A 48 0.03 22.48 26.43
N LYS A 49 -0.41 23.30 25.47
CA LYS A 49 -0.28 23.02 24.03
C LYS A 49 1.10 23.38 23.46
N SER A 50 2.17 23.13 24.22
CA SER A 50 3.50 23.42 23.70
C SER A 50 3.94 22.37 22.66
N HIS A 51 4.81 22.79 21.78
CA HIS A 51 5.46 21.93 20.78
C HIS A 51 6.17 20.75 21.48
N ASP A 52 6.86 21.05 22.58
CA ASP A 52 7.62 20.09 23.38
C ASP A 52 6.73 19.04 24.04
N THR A 53 5.56 19.43 24.56
CA THR A 53 4.61 18.51 25.19
C THR A 53 4.12 17.48 24.19
N THR A 54 3.83 17.90 22.95
CA THR A 54 3.42 16.99 21.87
C THR A 54 4.54 16.00 21.52
N ILE A 55 5.79 16.47 21.41
CA ILE A 55 6.96 15.63 21.12
C ILE A 55 7.15 14.59 22.24
N LEU A 56 7.12 15.02 23.49
CA LEU A 56 7.27 14.13 24.65
C LEU A 56 6.17 13.07 24.71
N ALA A 57 4.92 13.44 24.44
CA ALA A 57 3.79 12.51 24.40
C ALA A 57 3.98 11.44 23.30
N ILE A 58 4.41 11.84 22.12
CA ILE A 58 4.73 10.92 21.02
C ILE A 58 5.85 9.95 21.46
N GLN A 59 6.94 10.47 22.01
CA GLN A 59 8.08 9.65 22.45
C GLN A 59 7.68 8.66 23.55
N ARG A 60 6.90 9.10 24.55
CA ARG A 60 6.36 8.24 25.63
C ARG A 60 5.49 7.13 25.05
N LEU A 61 4.59 7.45 24.10
CA LEU A 61 3.70 6.48 23.47
C LEU A 61 4.50 5.41 22.71
N PHE A 62 5.50 5.81 21.92
CA PHE A 62 6.37 4.88 21.20
C PHE A 62 7.19 3.99 22.14
N ALA A 63 7.72 4.55 23.24
CA ALA A 63 8.42 3.80 24.27
C ALA A 63 7.51 2.80 24.99
N LYS A 64 6.31 3.23 25.41
CA LYS A 64 5.27 2.40 26.05
C LYS A 64 4.88 1.20 25.20
N LEU A 65 4.71 1.42 23.89
CA LEU A 65 4.34 0.38 22.93
C LEU A 65 5.55 -0.39 22.37
N ARG A 66 6.77 -0.06 22.78
CA ARG A 66 8.04 -0.65 22.32
C ARG A 66 8.17 -0.66 20.79
N ILE A 67 7.82 0.47 20.15
CA ILE A 67 7.86 0.63 18.72
C ILE A 67 9.20 1.24 18.28
N ILE A 68 9.98 0.52 17.47
CA ILE A 68 11.27 0.98 16.96
C ILE A 68 11.12 1.62 15.56
N GLN A 69 10.03 1.29 14.85
CA GLN A 69 9.74 1.81 13.51
C GLN A 69 9.53 3.32 13.56
N LYS A 70 10.19 4.05 12.65
CA LYS A 70 10.13 5.51 12.57
C LYS A 70 9.17 6.05 11.52
N ASP A 71 8.81 5.22 10.54
CA ASP A 71 7.92 5.59 9.45
C ASP A 71 6.48 5.63 9.95
N VAL A 72 5.83 6.79 9.86
CA VAL A 72 4.46 7.02 10.33
C VAL A 72 3.61 7.65 9.24
N ILE A 73 2.32 7.39 9.31
CA ILE A 73 1.28 8.04 8.51
C ILE A 73 0.48 8.91 9.46
N ILE A 74 0.38 10.18 9.14
CA ILE A 74 -0.29 11.18 9.96
C ILE A 74 -1.37 11.89 9.15
N HIS A 75 -2.12 12.75 9.82
CA HIS A 75 -2.98 13.74 9.17
C HIS A 75 -2.63 15.17 9.60
N LEU A 76 -3.03 16.14 8.80
CA LEU A 76 -3.16 17.51 9.24
C LEU A 76 -4.57 17.71 9.80
N GLY A 77 -4.67 18.23 11.01
CA GLY A 77 -5.96 18.52 11.64
C GLY A 77 -6.76 19.57 10.88
N GLU A 78 -8.04 19.60 11.11
CA GLU A 78 -9.05 20.36 10.37
C GLU A 78 -8.81 21.85 10.33
N LYS A 79 -8.29 22.43 11.43
CA LYS A 79 -7.95 23.87 11.50
C LYS A 79 -6.79 24.24 10.55
N LYS A 80 -6.02 23.28 10.07
CA LYS A 80 -4.81 23.46 9.28
C LYS A 80 -4.96 23.10 7.81
N VAL A 81 -6.06 22.46 7.44
CA VAL A 81 -6.34 22.00 6.09
C VAL A 81 -7.74 22.42 5.67
N ARG A 82 -7.91 22.80 4.42
CA ARG A 82 -9.21 23.12 3.85
C ARG A 82 -9.60 22.08 2.81
N HIS A 83 -10.89 21.81 2.72
CA HIS A 83 -11.47 20.90 1.74
C HIS A 83 -12.44 21.67 0.85
N VAL A 84 -12.38 21.41 -0.46
CA VAL A 84 -13.27 22.01 -1.45
C VAL A 84 -13.70 20.97 -2.47
N PHE A 85 -14.97 20.98 -2.84
CA PHE A 85 -15.52 20.16 -3.90
C PHE A 85 -15.51 20.97 -5.19
N LEU A 86 -14.75 20.50 -6.18
CA LEU A 86 -14.60 21.18 -7.46
C LEU A 86 -15.19 20.34 -8.59
N LYS A 87 -15.84 21.01 -9.53
CA LYS A 87 -16.24 20.46 -10.81
C LYS A 87 -15.23 20.94 -11.85
N SER A 88 -14.37 20.05 -12.29
CA SER A 88 -13.30 20.32 -13.25
C SER A 88 -13.70 19.89 -14.66
N PRO A 89 -13.27 20.57 -15.72
CA PRO A 89 -13.21 19.98 -17.05
C PRO A 89 -12.40 18.70 -17.03
N VAL A 90 -12.52 17.85 -18.05
CA VAL A 90 -11.70 16.63 -18.18
C VAL A 90 -10.27 17.04 -18.55
N LEU A 91 -9.46 17.20 -17.51
CA LEU A 91 -8.04 17.54 -17.58
C LEU A 91 -7.21 16.43 -16.92
N SER A 92 -5.95 16.32 -17.25
CA SER A 92 -5.03 15.34 -16.67
C SER A 92 -3.65 15.92 -16.38
N GLY A 93 -2.95 15.32 -15.42
CA GLY A 93 -1.58 15.67 -15.08
C GLY A 93 -1.41 17.16 -14.72
N SER A 94 -0.41 17.83 -15.31
CA SER A 94 -0.05 19.22 -15.02
C SER A 94 -1.17 20.22 -15.28
N ASP A 95 -2.03 19.96 -16.27
CA ASP A 95 -3.10 20.90 -16.64
C ASP A 95 -4.19 20.90 -15.56
N LEU A 96 -4.52 19.74 -15.02
CA LEU A 96 -5.43 19.63 -13.88
C LEU A 96 -4.83 20.30 -12.63
N ASP A 97 -3.55 20.08 -12.36
CA ASP A 97 -2.87 20.70 -11.22
C ASP A 97 -2.85 22.23 -11.32
N CYS A 98 -2.56 22.78 -12.50
CA CYS A 98 -2.62 24.22 -12.74
C CYS A 98 -4.03 24.78 -12.55
N TRP A 99 -5.04 24.07 -13.08
CA TRP A 99 -6.44 24.47 -12.95
C TRP A 99 -6.89 24.47 -11.48
N ILE A 100 -6.54 23.43 -10.70
CA ILE A 100 -6.85 23.34 -9.26
C ILE A 100 -6.19 24.51 -8.52
N ARG A 101 -4.90 24.80 -8.77
CA ARG A 101 -4.19 25.94 -8.14
C ARG A 101 -4.89 27.27 -8.40
N ASP A 102 -5.30 27.52 -9.63
CA ASP A 102 -6.02 28.74 -10.00
C ASP A 102 -7.37 28.86 -9.27
N LYS A 103 -8.09 27.74 -9.13
CA LYS A 103 -9.35 27.72 -8.37
C LYS A 103 -9.15 27.96 -6.89
N ILE A 104 -8.18 27.29 -6.27
CA ILE A 104 -7.85 27.49 -4.84
C ILE A 104 -7.44 28.95 -4.59
N ALA A 105 -6.60 29.54 -5.45
CA ALA A 105 -6.14 30.91 -5.31
C ALA A 105 -7.29 31.93 -5.28
N LYS A 106 -8.35 31.69 -6.01
CA LYS A 106 -9.54 32.55 -6.05
C LYS A 106 -10.42 32.47 -4.80
N GLU A 107 -10.27 31.42 -3.98
CA GLU A 107 -11.00 31.30 -2.71
C GLU A 107 -10.37 32.08 -1.56
N PHE A 108 -9.12 32.54 -1.71
CA PHE A 108 -8.48 33.36 -0.69
C PHE A 108 -8.89 34.83 -0.83
N PRO A 109 -9.26 35.50 0.29
CA PRO A 109 -9.64 36.90 0.29
C PRO A 109 -8.44 37.84 0.02
N ILE A 110 -7.21 37.35 0.15
CA ILE A 110 -5.97 38.08 -0.11
C ILE A 110 -5.16 37.28 -1.11
N PRO A 111 -4.54 37.89 -2.12
CA PRO A 111 -3.68 37.19 -3.07
C PRO A 111 -2.56 36.44 -2.33
N ILE A 112 -2.59 35.13 -2.43
CA ILE A 112 -1.57 34.24 -1.87
C ILE A 112 -0.68 33.77 -3.02
N ASP A 113 0.63 33.72 -2.78
CA ASP A 113 1.54 33.05 -3.69
C ASP A 113 1.14 31.56 -3.81
N THR A 114 0.63 31.19 -4.98
CA THR A 114 0.14 29.84 -5.27
C THR A 114 1.23 28.79 -5.17
N SER A 115 2.51 29.19 -5.24
CA SER A 115 3.65 28.30 -5.02
C SER A 115 3.75 27.81 -3.57
N GLN A 116 3.17 28.54 -2.62
CA GLN A 116 3.15 28.20 -1.19
C GLN A 116 1.95 27.33 -0.79
N ILE A 117 1.10 26.92 -1.76
CA ILE A 117 -0.04 26.05 -1.52
C ILE A 117 0.34 24.61 -1.87
N VAL A 118 0.21 23.74 -0.91
CA VAL A 118 0.26 22.28 -1.12
C VAL A 118 -1.17 21.76 -1.17
N PHE A 119 -1.47 20.97 -2.17
CA PHE A 119 -2.78 20.32 -2.32
C PHE A 119 -2.65 18.87 -2.78
N SER A 120 -3.70 18.13 -2.54
CA SER A 120 -3.93 16.79 -3.07
C SER A 120 -5.41 16.63 -3.33
N TYR A 121 -5.80 15.75 -4.23
CA TYR A 121 -7.20 15.55 -4.57
C TYR A 121 -7.56 14.09 -4.73
N HIS A 122 -8.84 13.81 -4.53
CA HIS A 122 -9.48 12.54 -4.83
C HIS A 122 -10.49 12.76 -5.96
N MET A 123 -10.42 11.93 -7.00
CA MET A 123 -11.37 11.96 -8.10
C MET A 123 -12.59 11.11 -7.73
N MET A 124 -13.72 11.77 -7.45
CA MET A 124 -14.95 11.10 -7.03
C MET A 124 -15.70 10.46 -8.20
N HIS A 125 -15.78 11.17 -9.31
CA HIS A 125 -16.48 10.72 -10.52
C HIS A 125 -15.88 11.39 -11.74
N ALA A 126 -15.60 10.59 -12.77
CA ALA A 126 -15.21 11.07 -14.09
C ALA A 126 -16.38 10.87 -15.05
N GLY A 127 -16.99 11.98 -15.47
CA GLY A 127 -17.98 12.01 -16.55
C GLY A 127 -17.34 12.28 -17.89
N GLU A 128 -18.14 12.30 -18.97
CA GLU A 128 -17.64 12.60 -20.32
C GLU A 128 -17.11 14.02 -20.45
N ASP A 129 -17.82 15.00 -19.87
CA ASP A 129 -17.49 16.43 -20.00
C ASP A 129 -16.78 17.01 -18.78
N HIS A 130 -16.86 16.38 -17.61
CA HIS A 130 -16.35 16.92 -16.37
C HIS A 130 -16.06 15.86 -15.31
N CYS A 131 -15.13 16.20 -14.41
CA CYS A 131 -14.78 15.40 -13.26
C CYS A 131 -15.18 16.11 -11.95
N HIS A 132 -15.61 15.35 -10.96
CA HIS A 132 -15.83 15.83 -9.61
C HIS A 132 -14.65 15.47 -8.73
N LEU A 133 -14.10 16.47 -8.06
CA LEU A 133 -12.90 16.33 -7.24
C LEU A 133 -13.20 16.78 -5.81
N LEU A 134 -12.72 16.00 -4.84
CA LEU A 134 -12.52 16.48 -3.47
C LEU A 134 -11.06 16.91 -3.36
N VAL A 135 -10.81 18.20 -3.23
CA VAL A 135 -9.47 18.78 -3.10
C VAL A 135 -9.23 19.18 -1.66
N ALA A 136 -8.11 18.74 -1.09
CA ALA A 136 -7.62 19.20 0.20
C ALA A 136 -6.36 20.02 -0.01
N TYR A 137 -6.25 21.15 0.69
CA TYR A 137 -5.10 22.04 0.55
C TYR A 137 -4.74 22.74 1.85
N CYS A 138 -3.48 23.10 1.98
CA CYS A 138 -2.95 23.87 3.11
C CYS A 138 -1.77 24.75 2.66
N GLN A 139 -1.33 25.65 3.53
CA GLN A 139 -0.08 26.38 3.31
C GLN A 139 1.12 25.45 3.55
N ASP A 140 2.17 25.60 2.76
CA ASP A 140 3.40 24.82 2.85
C ASP A 140 4.11 25.00 4.21
N THR A 141 4.01 26.19 4.81
CA THR A 141 4.51 26.48 6.16
C THR A 141 3.92 25.54 7.20
N ILE A 142 2.60 25.33 7.17
CA ILE A 142 1.89 24.45 8.10
C ILE A 142 2.38 22.99 7.96
N LEU A 143 2.59 22.57 6.71
CA LEU A 143 3.10 21.24 6.43
C LEU A 143 4.54 21.07 6.91
N LYS A 144 5.40 22.06 6.66
CA LYS A 144 6.81 22.08 7.12
C LYS A 144 6.90 22.03 8.64
N GLU A 145 6.09 22.83 9.35
CA GLU A 145 6.02 22.78 10.82
C GLU A 145 5.64 21.37 11.34
N ARG A 146 4.64 20.74 10.75
CA ARG A 146 4.22 19.39 11.15
C ARG A 146 5.33 18.36 10.90
N ILE A 147 6.02 18.48 9.78
CA ILE A 147 7.15 17.60 9.44
C ILE A 147 8.34 17.83 10.39
N ALA A 148 8.62 19.09 10.77
CA ALA A 148 9.67 19.44 11.72
C ALA A 148 9.39 18.81 13.10
N LEU A 149 8.16 18.99 13.63
CA LEU A 149 7.71 18.37 14.88
C LEU A 149 7.96 16.85 14.90
N LEU A 150 7.60 16.17 13.84
CA LEU A 150 7.80 14.71 13.75
C LEU A 150 9.29 14.35 13.68
N SER A 151 10.08 15.14 12.97
CA SER A 151 11.53 14.92 12.87
C SER A 151 12.21 15.08 14.23
N GLU A 152 11.80 16.07 15.03
CA GLU A 152 12.27 16.28 16.41
C GLU A 152 11.81 15.14 17.34
N ALA A 153 10.60 14.58 17.13
CA ALA A 153 10.16 13.37 17.82
C ALA A 153 10.92 12.10 17.33
N GLY A 154 11.81 12.21 16.35
CA GLY A 154 12.57 11.10 15.77
C GLY A 154 11.78 10.25 14.76
N LEU A 155 10.68 10.78 14.21
CA LEU A 155 9.79 10.10 13.27
C LEU A 155 9.90 10.66 11.86
N THR A 156 9.53 9.84 10.88
CA THR A 156 9.52 10.22 9.46
C THR A 156 8.10 10.02 8.91
N PRO A 157 7.39 11.08 8.51
CA PRO A 157 6.11 10.94 7.85
C PRO A 157 6.31 10.38 6.44
N VAL A 158 5.60 9.29 6.12
CA VAL A 158 5.62 8.65 4.80
C VAL A 158 4.37 8.93 3.97
N MET A 159 3.29 9.36 4.61
CA MET A 159 2.05 9.89 4.01
C MET A 159 1.44 10.90 4.99
N ILE A 160 0.75 11.91 4.45
CA ILE A 160 0.06 12.93 5.25
C ILE A 160 -1.37 13.07 4.73
N GLY A 161 -2.34 12.56 5.49
CA GLY A 161 -3.77 12.71 5.25
C GLY A 161 -4.25 14.13 5.52
N ALA A 162 -5.44 14.44 5.07
CA ALA A 162 -6.09 15.73 5.22
C ALA A 162 -7.35 15.59 6.07
N GLY A 163 -7.35 16.18 7.25
CA GLY A 163 -8.46 16.06 8.18
C GLY A 163 -8.76 14.60 8.52
N SER A 164 -10.00 14.32 8.87
CA SER A 164 -10.47 13.00 9.28
C SER A 164 -11.07 12.18 8.13
N VAL A 165 -10.78 12.53 6.87
CA VAL A 165 -11.36 11.83 5.71
C VAL A 165 -11.05 10.33 5.74
N ASP A 166 -9.88 9.95 6.22
CA ASP A 166 -9.43 8.54 6.24
C ASP A 166 -10.12 7.68 7.34
N MET A 167 -10.97 8.25 8.19
CA MET A 167 -11.63 7.54 9.32
C MET A 167 -12.56 6.42 8.89
N PHE A 168 -13.06 6.42 7.64
CA PHE A 168 -13.96 5.38 7.13
C PHE A 168 -13.23 4.09 6.69
N LEU A 169 -11.92 4.15 6.43
CA LEU A 169 -11.16 3.03 5.87
C LEU A 169 -11.23 1.74 6.70
N PRO A 170 -11.23 1.78 8.04
CA PRO A 170 -11.40 0.58 8.86
C PRO A 170 -12.71 -0.14 8.60
N PHE A 171 -13.79 0.63 8.42
CA PHE A 171 -15.13 0.10 8.17
C PHE A 171 -15.26 -0.42 6.73
N ALA A 172 -14.69 0.29 5.75
CA ALA A 172 -14.66 -0.14 4.35
C ALA A 172 -13.89 -1.46 4.15
N LEU A 173 -13.02 -1.82 5.06
CA LEU A 173 -12.30 -3.10 5.03
C LEU A 173 -13.16 -4.27 5.52
N GLU A 174 -14.05 -4.03 6.48
CA GLU A 174 -14.86 -5.05 7.14
C GLU A 174 -16.27 -5.19 6.53
N GLU A 175 -16.80 -4.09 5.99
CA GLU A 175 -18.18 -4.00 5.54
C GLU A 175 -18.25 -3.67 4.05
N SER A 176 -18.73 -4.61 3.25
CA SER A 176 -18.87 -4.44 1.79
C SER A 176 -20.01 -3.50 1.40
N ASP A 177 -20.99 -3.28 2.27
CA ASP A 177 -22.15 -2.43 2.00
C ASP A 177 -21.79 -0.94 1.91
N ILE A 178 -20.65 -0.51 2.46
CA ILE A 178 -20.08 0.84 2.28
C ILE A 178 -19.93 1.21 0.80
N PHE A 179 -19.71 0.23 -0.06
CA PHE A 179 -19.54 0.46 -1.50
C PHE A 179 -20.86 0.48 -2.30
N SER A 180 -21.98 0.22 -1.64
CA SER A 180 -23.31 0.21 -2.27
C SER A 180 -24.29 1.24 -1.72
N ARG A 181 -24.02 1.77 -0.52
CA ARG A 181 -24.91 2.66 0.23
C ARG A 181 -24.35 4.08 0.37
N THR A 182 -25.23 4.99 0.84
CA THR A 182 -24.86 6.33 1.29
C THR A 182 -24.69 6.32 2.80
N ILE A 183 -23.45 6.48 3.27
CA ILE A 183 -23.11 6.37 4.69
C ILE A 183 -22.53 7.69 5.20
N HIS A 184 -23.06 8.13 6.33
CA HIS A 184 -22.62 9.32 7.02
C HIS A 184 -21.74 8.93 8.23
N PHE A 185 -20.49 9.35 8.23
CA PHE A 185 -19.60 9.25 9.36
C PHE A 185 -19.53 10.55 10.12
N ILE A 186 -19.69 10.49 11.43
CA ILE A 186 -19.60 11.65 12.32
C ILE A 186 -18.51 11.36 13.34
N GLU A 187 -17.48 12.19 13.35
CA GLU A 187 -16.42 12.14 14.35
C GLU A 187 -16.65 13.22 15.42
N PHE A 188 -16.80 12.80 16.64
CA PHE A 188 -16.86 13.67 17.80
C PHE A 188 -15.47 13.79 18.45
N GLY A 189 -14.81 14.91 18.24
CA GLY A 189 -13.66 15.34 18.99
C GLY A 189 -14.05 16.25 20.15
N LYS A 190 -13.07 16.61 20.99
CA LYS A 190 -13.30 17.45 22.17
C LYS A 190 -13.87 18.82 21.80
N ASN A 191 -13.26 19.50 20.82
CA ASN A 191 -13.61 20.87 20.41
C ASN A 191 -14.05 20.96 18.93
N TYR A 192 -14.29 19.84 18.27
CA TYR A 192 -14.70 19.79 16.88
C TYR A 192 -15.67 18.66 16.62
N THR A 193 -16.42 18.79 15.54
CA THR A 193 -17.24 17.70 14.99
C THR A 193 -16.99 17.65 13.50
N ASN A 194 -16.57 16.49 13.00
CA ASN A 194 -16.34 16.25 11.59
C ASN A 194 -17.45 15.40 11.01
N SER A 195 -17.89 15.75 9.83
CA SER A 195 -18.93 15.08 9.08
C SER A 195 -18.39 14.67 7.71
N LEU A 196 -18.45 13.39 7.41
CA LEU A 196 -18.04 12.79 6.14
C LEU A 196 -19.20 11.96 5.59
N ILE A 197 -19.66 12.26 4.38
CA ILE A 197 -20.65 11.43 3.70
C ILE A 197 -19.97 10.72 2.54
N LEU A 198 -20.14 9.41 2.53
CA LEU A 198 -19.72 8.54 1.44
C LEU A 198 -20.93 8.14 0.61
N GLU A 199 -20.83 8.23 -0.69
CA GLU A 199 -21.79 7.66 -1.63
C GLU A 199 -21.07 6.56 -2.41
N LYS A 200 -21.53 5.32 -2.25
CA LYS A 200 -20.89 4.14 -2.89
C LYS A 200 -19.38 4.05 -2.65
N GLY A 201 -18.96 4.33 -1.42
CA GLY A 201 -17.55 4.27 -1.00
C GLY A 201 -16.71 5.48 -1.39
N SER A 202 -17.23 6.46 -2.12
CA SER A 202 -16.56 7.70 -2.47
C SER A 202 -16.93 8.84 -1.51
N PRO A 203 -15.96 9.60 -0.97
CA PRO A 203 -16.24 10.78 -0.16
C PRO A 203 -16.84 11.89 -1.04
N VAL A 204 -18.11 12.25 -0.78
CA VAL A 204 -18.86 13.24 -1.57
C VAL A 204 -19.21 14.49 -0.78
N PHE A 205 -19.04 14.46 0.52
CA PHE A 205 -19.24 15.60 1.41
C PHE A 205 -18.28 15.49 2.59
N TYR A 206 -17.60 16.57 2.94
CA TYR A 206 -16.79 16.68 4.15
C TYR A 206 -16.93 18.07 4.74
N ARG A 207 -17.22 18.15 6.03
CA ARG A 207 -17.28 19.40 6.77
C ARG A 207 -16.76 19.22 8.19
N SER A 208 -15.93 20.15 8.62
CA SER A 208 -15.47 20.27 9.99
C SER A 208 -16.09 21.51 10.64
N MET A 209 -16.55 21.37 11.85
CA MET A 209 -17.15 22.42 12.66
C MET A 209 -16.40 22.57 13.97
N ASP A 210 -15.99 23.81 14.29
CA ASP A 210 -15.23 24.13 15.48
C ASP A 210 -16.14 24.41 16.67
N GLY A 211 -15.95 23.68 17.75
CA GLY A 211 -16.68 23.88 19.01
C GLY A 211 -16.31 25.16 19.76
N GLU A 212 -15.09 25.69 19.57
CA GLU A 212 -14.65 26.92 20.25
C GLU A 212 -15.40 28.17 19.76
N LEU A 213 -15.72 28.25 18.48
CA LEU A 213 -16.50 29.38 17.92
C LEU A 213 -17.91 29.47 18.55
N ARG A 214 -18.44 28.38 19.09
CA ARG A 214 -19.73 28.36 19.78
C ARG A 214 -19.66 28.96 21.17
N GLN A 215 -18.60 28.68 21.93
CA GLN A 215 -18.40 29.25 23.27
C GLN A 215 -18.11 30.76 23.19
N LYS A 216 -17.36 31.19 22.16
CA LYS A 216 -17.04 32.61 21.95
C LYS A 216 -18.28 33.42 21.55
N LYS A 217 -19.10 32.92 20.61
CA LYS A 217 -20.38 33.55 20.26
C LYS A 217 -21.36 33.62 21.43
N ARG A 218 -21.35 32.61 22.31
CA ARG A 218 -22.16 32.59 23.54
C ARG A 218 -21.69 33.62 24.57
N ALA A 219 -20.38 33.84 24.70
CA ALA A 219 -19.80 34.84 25.58
C ALA A 219 -20.03 36.27 25.07
N ASP A 220 -19.93 36.48 23.77
CA ASP A 220 -20.16 37.80 23.14
C ASP A 220 -21.65 38.15 23.01
N SER A 221 -22.56 37.17 22.97
CA SER A 221 -24.02 37.38 22.89
C SER A 221 -24.69 37.80 24.20
N ILE A 222 -23.98 37.75 25.32
CA ILE A 222 -24.51 38.25 26.63
C ILE A 222 -24.61 39.80 26.66
N PHE A 223 -23.95 40.50 25.73
CA PHE A 223 -23.90 41.98 25.72
C PHE A 223 -24.57 42.68 24.53
N GLN A 224 -25.17 41.94 23.57
CA GLN A 224 -25.92 42.58 22.47
C GLN A 224 -27.15 41.73 22.11
N SER A 225 -28.31 42.42 22.00
CA SER A 225 -29.56 41.79 21.56
C SER A 225 -29.41 41.15 20.18
N PRO A 226 -29.82 39.86 19.99
CA PRO A 226 -29.59 39.16 18.74
C PRO A 226 -30.46 39.71 17.61
N PRO A 227 -29.97 39.72 16.34
CA PRO A 227 -30.83 39.85 15.18
C PRO A 227 -31.73 38.61 15.09
N GLN A 228 -33.02 38.81 14.76
CA GLN A 228 -34.10 37.84 14.84
C GLN A 228 -34.01 36.64 13.88
N ASP A 229 -32.94 36.43 13.10
CA ASP A 229 -32.86 35.40 12.03
C ASP A 229 -31.60 34.54 12.01
N MET A 230 -30.94 34.36 13.15
CA MET A 230 -29.88 33.35 13.23
C MET A 230 -30.25 32.33 14.31
N SER A 231 -30.72 31.16 13.89
CA SER A 231 -30.94 30.00 14.76
C SER A 231 -29.63 29.67 15.48
N ASP A 232 -29.64 29.86 16.80
CA ASP A 232 -28.54 29.48 17.72
C ASP A 232 -28.31 27.97 17.64
N CYS A 233 -27.27 27.53 16.91
CA CYS A 233 -26.78 26.16 16.96
C CYS A 233 -26.16 25.87 18.33
N SER A 234 -26.96 25.63 19.36
CA SER A 234 -26.53 25.55 20.76
C SER A 234 -26.15 24.13 21.18
N SER A 235 -26.46 23.13 20.39
CA SER A 235 -26.19 21.71 20.71
C SER A 235 -25.46 20.99 19.57
N ARG A 236 -24.88 19.82 19.87
CA ARG A 236 -24.33 18.91 18.86
C ARG A 236 -25.38 18.44 17.86
N ASN A 237 -26.64 18.42 18.27
CA ASN A 237 -27.79 18.07 17.40
C ASN A 237 -28.00 19.11 16.31
N ASP A 238 -27.85 20.40 16.63
CA ASP A 238 -28.02 21.49 15.65
C ASP A 238 -26.98 21.39 14.51
N VAL A 239 -25.77 20.92 14.83
CA VAL A 239 -24.71 20.66 13.86
C VAL A 239 -25.10 19.57 12.87
N LEU A 240 -25.67 18.50 13.40
CA LEU A 240 -26.10 17.38 12.59
C LEU A 240 -27.27 17.76 11.70
N GLU A 241 -28.23 18.55 12.22
CA GLU A 241 -29.33 19.09 11.43
C GLU A 241 -28.84 20.01 10.32
N GLU A 242 -27.86 20.88 10.59
CA GLU A 242 -27.24 21.73 9.58
C GLU A 242 -26.60 20.90 8.45
N VAL A 243 -25.82 19.87 8.81
CA VAL A 243 -25.18 18.99 7.81
C VAL A 243 -26.23 18.26 6.96
N ILE A 244 -27.25 17.71 7.59
CA ILE A 244 -28.33 16.99 6.88
C ILE A 244 -29.13 17.95 6.00
N SER A 245 -29.41 19.19 6.46
CA SER A 245 -30.10 20.19 5.66
C SER A 245 -29.28 20.58 4.42
N LEU A 246 -27.97 20.78 4.59
CA LEU A 246 -27.03 21.02 3.48
C LEU A 246 -26.98 19.83 2.52
N TRP A 247 -26.95 18.61 3.04
CA TRP A 247 -26.97 17.41 2.21
C TRP A 247 -28.25 17.30 1.40
N LYS A 248 -29.43 17.51 2.02
CA LYS A 248 -30.73 17.52 1.33
C LYS A 248 -30.79 18.56 0.21
N GLN A 249 -30.17 19.73 0.39
CA GLN A 249 -30.10 20.77 -0.66
C GLN A 249 -29.30 20.33 -1.88
N THR A 250 -28.42 19.33 -1.75
CA THR A 250 -27.66 18.79 -2.91
C THR A 250 -28.52 17.97 -3.86
N GLY A 251 -29.74 17.56 -3.47
CA GLY A 251 -30.62 16.70 -4.26
C GLY A 251 -30.11 15.29 -4.48
N ARG A 252 -29.13 14.84 -3.68
CA ARG A 252 -28.54 13.49 -3.75
C ARG A 252 -29.37 12.48 -2.95
N SER A 253 -28.93 11.20 -2.99
CA SER A 253 -29.57 10.06 -2.31
C SER A 253 -29.72 10.30 -0.80
N GLU A 254 -30.73 9.68 -0.20
CA GLU A 254 -30.89 9.69 1.27
C GLU A 254 -29.73 8.98 1.96
N ILE A 255 -29.49 9.35 3.22
CA ILE A 255 -28.47 8.70 4.05
C ILE A 255 -29.07 7.41 4.60
N ASP A 256 -28.49 6.27 4.23
CA ASP A 256 -28.96 4.95 4.66
C ASP A 256 -28.56 4.63 6.10
N ARG A 257 -27.38 5.11 6.54
CA ARG A 257 -26.78 4.74 7.83
C ARG A 257 -25.85 5.84 8.32
N THR A 258 -25.84 6.07 9.63
CA THR A 258 -24.93 7.03 10.27
C THR A 258 -24.06 6.32 11.31
N ILE A 259 -22.72 6.45 11.17
CA ILE A 259 -21.72 5.83 12.04
C ILE A 259 -21.04 6.90 12.87
N LEU A 260 -21.11 6.77 14.19
CA LEU A 260 -20.50 7.68 15.14
C LEU A 260 -19.13 7.17 15.57
N VAL A 261 -18.11 8.00 15.45
CA VAL A 261 -16.72 7.70 15.84
C VAL A 261 -16.14 8.85 16.67
N GLY A 262 -14.94 8.65 17.22
CA GLY A 262 -14.22 9.69 17.98
C GLY A 262 -14.16 9.44 19.48
N SER A 263 -13.63 10.42 20.21
CA SER A 263 -13.33 10.31 21.65
C SER A 263 -14.43 10.87 22.56
N ASP A 264 -15.34 11.64 22.00
CA ASP A 264 -16.35 12.39 22.78
C ASP A 264 -17.77 12.10 22.27
N ILE A 265 -18.03 10.81 21.99
CA ILE A 265 -19.35 10.35 21.59
C ILE A 265 -20.33 10.55 22.77
N PRO A 266 -21.50 11.18 22.56
CA PRO A 266 -22.49 11.39 23.61
C PRO A 266 -22.94 10.05 24.23
N GLU A 267 -22.92 9.94 25.55
CA GLU A 267 -23.42 8.76 26.27
C GLU A 267 -24.97 8.69 26.29
N SER A 268 -25.65 9.79 25.95
CA SER A 268 -27.10 9.82 25.88
C SER A 268 -27.57 8.83 24.82
N LYS A 269 -28.31 7.85 25.26
CA LYS A 269 -28.90 6.76 24.49
C LYS A 269 -29.50 7.27 23.19
N SER A 270 -29.43 6.47 22.16
CA SER A 270 -29.98 6.59 20.81
C SER A 270 -31.41 7.15 20.70
N ASP A 271 -32.15 7.33 21.80
CA ASP A 271 -33.52 7.78 21.84
C ASP A 271 -33.72 9.31 21.68
N GLU A 272 -32.65 10.11 21.95
CA GLU A 272 -32.73 11.59 21.81
C GLU A 272 -32.23 12.09 20.45
N MET A 273 -31.44 11.28 19.71
CA MET A 273 -31.05 11.60 18.33
C MET A 273 -32.08 11.08 17.34
N LYS A 274 -33.29 11.68 17.32
CA LYS A 274 -34.31 11.37 16.33
C LYS A 274 -34.02 12.12 15.03
N TYR A 275 -33.42 11.43 14.07
CA TYR A 275 -33.32 11.89 12.70
C TYR A 275 -34.36 11.20 11.81
N SER A 276 -34.81 11.92 10.82
CA SER A 276 -35.93 11.55 9.96
C SER A 276 -35.63 10.39 8.98
N SER A 277 -34.43 9.89 8.90
CA SER A 277 -34.09 8.73 8.05
C SER A 277 -32.71 8.15 8.39
N GLY A 278 -32.64 6.84 8.65
CA GLY A 278 -31.39 6.08 8.84
C GLY A 278 -31.17 5.54 10.26
N THR A 279 -30.32 4.52 10.37
CA THR A 279 -29.87 3.91 11.62
C THR A 279 -28.62 4.59 12.14
N PHE A 280 -28.59 4.90 13.46
CA PHE A 280 -27.41 5.40 14.16
C PHE A 280 -26.72 4.27 14.90
N GLU A 281 -25.41 4.21 14.79
CA GLU A 281 -24.63 3.23 15.52
C GLU A 281 -23.25 3.78 15.88
N VAL A 282 -22.70 3.29 16.99
CA VAL A 282 -21.34 3.58 17.38
C VAL A 282 -20.41 2.66 16.59
N GLY A 283 -19.50 3.26 15.82
CA GLY A 283 -18.56 2.54 14.97
C GLY A 283 -17.32 2.09 15.74
N TYR A 284 -17.09 0.78 15.79
CA TYR A 284 -15.88 0.20 16.34
C TYR A 284 -14.96 -0.26 15.20
N PRO A 285 -13.81 0.39 14.99
CA PRO A 285 -12.95 0.07 13.86
C PRO A 285 -12.27 -1.29 14.05
N LEU A 286 -12.17 -2.06 12.96
CA LEU A 286 -11.43 -3.32 12.90
C LEU A 286 -11.89 -4.37 13.94
N GLN A 287 -13.21 -4.50 14.16
CA GLN A 287 -13.81 -5.40 15.16
C GLN A 287 -13.40 -6.86 14.96
N ASN A 288 -13.35 -7.31 13.72
CA ASN A 288 -13.06 -8.70 13.35
C ASN A 288 -11.55 -9.03 13.36
N MET A 289 -10.68 -8.03 13.59
CA MET A 289 -9.23 -8.20 13.52
C MET A 289 -8.55 -8.39 14.87
N ILE A 290 -9.26 -8.24 15.96
CA ILE A 290 -8.73 -8.39 17.32
C ILE A 290 -9.43 -9.57 17.99
N GLN A 291 -8.68 -10.61 18.34
CA GLN A 291 -9.19 -11.66 19.21
C GLN A 291 -9.41 -11.08 20.63
N ASN A 292 -10.68 -11.07 21.09
CA ASN A 292 -11.11 -10.68 22.43
C ASN A 292 -10.95 -9.21 22.86
N LYS A 293 -10.72 -8.25 21.94
CA LYS A 293 -10.73 -6.81 22.28
C LYS A 293 -11.30 -6.01 21.10
N THR A 294 -12.29 -5.19 21.36
CA THR A 294 -12.77 -4.16 20.43
C THR A 294 -11.87 -2.93 20.50
N LEU A 295 -11.48 -2.41 19.36
CA LEU A 295 -10.78 -1.12 19.31
C LEU A 295 -11.82 -0.02 19.54
N SER A 296 -11.56 0.89 20.47
CA SER A 296 -12.48 2.00 20.79
C SER A 296 -12.69 2.90 19.57
N PRO A 297 -13.89 3.49 19.40
CA PRO A 297 -14.22 4.41 18.30
C PRO A 297 -13.23 5.55 18.10
N GLU A 298 -12.56 5.98 19.16
CA GLU A 298 -11.55 7.04 19.14
C GLU A 298 -10.30 6.71 18.32
N TYR A 299 -10.06 5.43 17.96
CA TYR A 299 -8.95 4.99 17.13
C TYR A 299 -9.29 4.91 15.65
N SER A 300 -10.51 5.25 15.24
CA SER A 300 -10.96 5.10 13.84
C SER A 300 -10.04 5.83 12.86
N LEU A 301 -9.67 7.07 13.17
CA LEU A 301 -8.75 7.84 12.32
C LEU A 301 -7.34 7.25 12.31
N ALA A 302 -6.76 6.91 13.46
CA ALA A 302 -5.43 6.30 13.53
C ALA A 302 -5.38 4.94 12.81
N ALA A 303 -6.45 4.14 12.88
CA ALA A 303 -6.58 2.90 12.14
C ALA A 303 -6.70 3.13 10.63
N GLY A 304 -7.50 4.12 10.21
CA GLY A 304 -7.66 4.53 8.82
C GLY A 304 -6.33 4.98 8.20
N LEU A 305 -5.60 5.84 8.91
CA LEU A 305 -4.26 6.27 8.49
C LEU A 305 -3.30 5.09 8.31
N ALA A 306 -3.30 4.12 9.23
CA ALA A 306 -2.46 2.94 9.08
C ALA A 306 -2.87 2.07 7.87
N LEU A 307 -4.18 1.93 7.60
CA LEU A 307 -4.70 1.18 6.46
C LEU A 307 -4.35 1.80 5.11
N LYS A 308 -4.25 3.12 5.03
CA LYS A 308 -3.91 3.87 3.82
C LYS A 308 -2.70 3.30 3.08
N LYS A 309 -1.69 2.84 3.81
CA LYS A 309 -0.49 2.23 3.21
C LYS A 309 -0.77 0.93 2.46
N PHE A 310 -1.79 0.19 2.86
CA PHE A 310 -2.08 -1.14 2.31
C PHE A 310 -3.08 -1.10 1.15
N PHE A 311 -3.77 0.02 0.97
CA PHE A 311 -4.79 0.22 -0.04
C PHE A 311 -4.53 1.46 -0.91
N PRO A 312 -3.43 1.49 -1.69
CA PRO A 312 -3.08 2.64 -2.53
C PRO A 312 -4.11 2.90 -3.65
N LEU A 313 -4.96 1.92 -3.96
CA LEU A 313 -6.03 2.04 -4.97
C LEU A 313 -7.26 2.82 -4.48
N LEU A 314 -7.38 3.07 -3.18
CA LEU A 314 -8.44 3.94 -2.63
C LEU A 314 -8.02 5.40 -2.73
N ASP A 315 -7.46 5.83 -3.80
CA ASP A 315 -7.04 7.18 -4.25
C ASP A 315 -7.21 8.26 -3.15
N THR A 316 -6.53 8.01 -2.03
CA THR A 316 -6.70 8.79 -0.81
C THR A 316 -5.83 10.03 -0.86
N ILE A 317 -6.38 11.14 -0.38
CA ILE A 317 -5.68 12.43 -0.32
C ILE A 317 -4.37 12.29 0.47
N ASP A 318 -3.24 12.66 -0.14
CA ASP A 318 -1.91 12.64 0.48
C ASP A 318 -1.18 13.96 0.21
N LEU A 319 -1.09 14.80 1.24
CA LEU A 319 -0.44 16.12 1.19
C LEU A 319 1.09 16.05 1.28
N LEU A 320 1.70 14.87 1.39
CA LEU A 320 3.16 14.77 1.39
C LEU A 320 3.73 15.23 0.03
N PRO A 321 4.68 16.19 -0.03
CA PRO A 321 5.25 16.67 -1.28
C PRO A 321 5.86 15.56 -2.13
N GLU A 322 5.66 15.61 -3.45
CA GLU A 322 6.13 14.58 -4.38
C GLU A 322 7.65 14.36 -4.30
N GLU A 323 8.42 15.42 -4.08
CA GLU A 323 9.87 15.32 -3.89
C GLU A 323 10.25 14.45 -2.70
N ARG A 324 9.50 14.57 -1.59
CA ARG A 324 9.69 13.73 -0.40
C ARG A 324 9.20 12.31 -0.64
N LYS A 325 8.06 12.12 -1.32
CA LYS A 325 7.58 10.80 -1.73
C LYS A 325 8.62 10.07 -2.57
N PHE A 326 9.22 10.78 -3.54
CA PHE A 326 10.28 10.23 -4.37
C PHE A 326 11.53 9.84 -3.55
N THR A 327 11.95 10.71 -2.62
CA THR A 327 13.10 10.46 -1.74
C THR A 327 12.85 9.24 -0.86
N ILE A 328 11.67 9.12 -0.26
CA ILE A 328 11.27 7.98 0.59
C ILE A 328 11.22 6.70 -0.24
N LYS A 329 10.60 6.73 -1.43
CA LYS A 329 10.56 5.58 -2.35
C LYS A 329 11.96 5.13 -2.74
N LYS A 330 12.86 6.07 -3.05
CA LYS A 330 14.27 5.79 -3.40
C LYS A 330 15.04 5.18 -2.23
N GLN A 331 14.87 5.70 -1.01
CA GLN A 331 15.50 5.16 0.20
C GLN A 331 14.99 3.75 0.52
N ASN A 332 13.68 3.53 0.44
CA ASN A 332 13.07 2.23 0.68
C ASN A 332 13.50 1.20 -0.37
N LYS A 333 13.61 1.60 -1.64
CA LYS A 333 14.15 0.75 -2.70
C LYS A 333 15.62 0.38 -2.42
N LYS A 334 16.46 1.35 -2.04
CA LYS A 334 17.88 1.09 -1.67
C LYS A 334 17.98 0.15 -0.47
N ARG A 335 17.21 0.39 0.61
CA ARG A 335 17.18 -0.49 1.80
C ARG A 335 16.73 -1.90 1.44
N ARG A 336 15.71 -2.04 0.58
CA ARG A 336 15.22 -3.35 0.12
C ARG A 336 16.27 -4.09 -0.71
N ILE A 337 16.93 -3.41 -1.64
CA ILE A 337 18.02 -3.99 -2.43
C ILE A 337 19.14 -4.43 -1.50
N LEU A 338 19.59 -3.57 -0.58
CA LEU A 338 20.65 -3.89 0.38
C LEU A 338 20.28 -5.09 1.26
N SER A 339 19.07 -5.19 1.75
CA SER A 339 18.63 -6.34 2.57
C SER A 339 18.60 -7.63 1.78
N VAL A 340 18.20 -7.59 0.50
CA VAL A 340 18.20 -8.76 -0.39
C VAL A 340 19.62 -9.18 -0.72
N THR A 341 20.52 -8.24 -1.06
CA THR A 341 21.93 -8.56 -1.36
C THR A 341 22.67 -9.12 -0.15
N VAL A 342 22.46 -8.56 1.04
CA VAL A 342 23.02 -9.09 2.29
C VAL A 342 22.47 -10.49 2.59
N GLY A 343 21.16 -10.71 2.37
CA GLY A 343 20.54 -12.02 2.53
C GLY A 343 21.14 -13.08 1.59
N ILE A 344 21.31 -12.75 0.31
CA ILE A 344 21.95 -13.63 -0.68
C ILE A 344 23.40 -13.91 -0.28
N GLY A 345 24.14 -12.88 0.14
CA GLY A 345 25.53 -13.03 0.60
C GLY A 345 25.65 -13.97 1.80
N LEU A 346 24.75 -13.88 2.78
CA LEU A 346 24.72 -14.78 3.93
C LEU A 346 24.42 -16.23 3.52
N VAL A 347 23.43 -16.44 2.66
CA VAL A 347 23.11 -17.79 2.13
C VAL A 347 24.31 -18.38 1.40
N PHE A 348 24.95 -17.58 0.54
CA PHE A 348 26.14 -18.01 -0.19
C PHE A 348 27.30 -18.35 0.75
N SER A 349 27.54 -17.52 1.79
CA SER A 349 28.54 -17.78 2.83
C SER A 349 28.27 -19.07 3.59
N LEU A 350 27.00 -19.35 3.94
CA LEU A 350 26.61 -20.60 4.61
C LEU A 350 26.84 -21.82 3.71
N ILE A 351 26.55 -21.71 2.41
CA ILE A 351 26.82 -22.79 1.44
C ILE A 351 28.33 -23.05 1.34
N LEU A 352 29.16 -22.00 1.22
CA LEU A 352 30.59 -22.14 1.18
C LEU A 352 31.16 -22.78 2.46
N MET A 353 30.64 -22.36 3.62
CA MET A 353 31.02 -22.95 4.91
C MET A 353 30.65 -24.44 5.00
N ALA A 354 29.42 -24.80 4.54
CA ALA A 354 29.01 -26.21 4.50
C ALA A 354 29.89 -27.05 3.57
N LEU A 355 30.23 -26.52 2.39
CA LEU A 355 31.15 -27.18 1.45
C LEU A 355 32.54 -27.34 2.04
N HIS A 356 33.01 -26.31 2.77
CA HIS A 356 34.33 -26.39 3.44
C HIS A 356 34.33 -27.46 4.54
N ILE A 357 33.29 -27.55 5.35
CA ILE A 357 33.13 -28.60 6.38
C ILE A 357 33.09 -29.99 5.76
N VAL A 358 32.36 -30.17 4.65
CA VAL A 358 32.29 -31.43 3.92
C VAL A 358 33.68 -31.79 3.38
N LYS A 359 34.36 -30.83 2.76
CA LYS A 359 35.77 -31.02 2.27
C LYS A 359 36.70 -31.41 3.39
N MET A 360 36.64 -30.75 4.55
CA MET A 360 37.47 -31.06 5.71
C MET A 360 37.18 -32.45 6.29
N ARG A 361 35.91 -32.84 6.38
CA ARG A 361 35.53 -34.20 6.81
C ARG A 361 36.01 -35.28 5.86
N ILE A 362 35.97 -35.03 4.55
CA ILE A 362 36.49 -35.97 3.54
C ILE A 362 38.02 -36.10 3.66
N ALA A 363 38.74 -34.95 3.84
CA ALA A 363 40.17 -34.95 4.01
C ALA A 363 40.62 -35.71 5.28
N LEU A 364 39.92 -35.49 6.41
CA LEU A 364 40.22 -36.22 7.67
C LEU A 364 39.93 -37.73 7.55
N LYS A 365 38.86 -38.12 6.84
CA LYS A 365 38.60 -39.53 6.56
C LYS A 365 39.66 -40.15 5.65
N LEU A 366 40.11 -39.39 4.63
CA LEU A 366 41.16 -39.88 3.73
C LEU A 366 42.48 -40.14 4.48
N GLU A 367 42.90 -39.19 5.35
CA GLU A 367 44.11 -39.33 6.17
C GLU A 367 44.01 -40.50 7.16
N SER A 368 42.85 -40.73 7.77
CA SER A 368 42.63 -41.89 8.66
C SER A 368 42.71 -43.21 7.89
N THR A 369 42.14 -43.23 6.66
CA THR A 369 42.15 -44.44 5.82
C THR A 369 43.55 -44.77 5.26
N GLU A 370 44.34 -43.73 4.91
CA GLU A 370 45.75 -43.90 4.50
C GLU A 370 46.62 -44.44 5.64
N LYS A 371 46.41 -43.98 6.89
CA LYS A 371 47.11 -44.48 8.07
C LYS A 371 46.76 -45.95 8.38
N GLU A 372 45.53 -46.37 8.19
CA GLU A 372 45.11 -47.77 8.34
C GLU A 372 45.69 -48.67 7.22
N MET A 373 45.81 -48.15 5.98
CA MET A 373 46.39 -48.92 4.86
C MET A 373 47.90 -49.15 4.99
N VAL A 374 48.63 -48.23 5.61
CA VAL A 374 50.06 -48.42 5.87
C VAL A 374 50.34 -49.53 6.93
N LEU A 375 49.36 -49.79 7.80
CA LEU A 375 49.46 -50.79 8.87
C LEU A 375 49.13 -52.23 8.43
N HIS A 376 48.46 -52.40 7.29
CA HIS A 376 48.06 -53.76 6.83
C HIS A 376 48.42 -53.99 5.35
N ASN A 377 49.62 -54.59 5.13
CA ASN A 377 50.20 -54.88 3.81
C ASN A 377 49.39 -55.86 2.93
N ASP A 378 48.36 -56.50 3.47
CA ASP A 378 47.52 -57.51 2.77
C ASP A 378 46.34 -56.87 2.00
N GLN A 379 46.17 -55.54 2.02
CA GLN A 379 45.04 -54.86 1.41
C GLN A 379 45.36 -54.11 0.10
N ILE A 380 46.53 -54.32 -0.52
CA ILE A 380 46.93 -53.65 -1.76
C ILE A 380 45.96 -53.91 -2.92
N VAL A 381 45.36 -55.11 -2.95
CA VAL A 381 44.37 -55.46 -3.99
C VAL A 381 43.07 -54.63 -3.88
N ALA A 382 42.70 -54.25 -2.65
CA ALA A 382 41.54 -53.35 -2.46
C ALA A 382 41.77 -51.93 -2.93
N ILE A 383 43.05 -51.48 -2.96
CA ILE A 383 43.44 -50.12 -3.37
C ILE A 383 43.19 -49.90 -4.87
N GLU A 384 43.44 -50.87 -5.70
CA GLU A 384 43.19 -50.77 -7.14
C GLU A 384 41.70 -50.71 -7.46
N GLN A 385 40.87 -51.41 -6.68
CA GLN A 385 39.46 -51.35 -6.81
C GLN A 385 38.88 -49.98 -6.42
N ILE A 386 39.41 -49.38 -5.32
CA ILE A 386 39.06 -48.03 -4.85
C ILE A 386 39.51 -46.96 -5.84
N LYS A 387 40.66 -47.09 -6.48
CA LYS A 387 41.11 -46.16 -7.56
C LYS A 387 40.19 -46.21 -8.77
N LYS A 388 39.65 -47.38 -9.09
CA LYS A 388 38.71 -47.53 -10.19
C LYS A 388 37.38 -46.85 -9.90
N GLU A 389 36.87 -46.95 -8.66
CA GLU A 389 35.64 -46.27 -8.22
C GLU A 389 35.82 -44.75 -8.18
N ARG A 390 37.02 -44.24 -7.73
CA ARG A 390 37.35 -42.82 -7.74
C ARG A 390 37.31 -42.24 -9.15
N SER A 391 37.87 -42.98 -10.12
CA SER A 391 37.84 -42.52 -11.52
C SER A 391 36.42 -42.48 -12.11
N GLN A 392 35.53 -43.37 -11.66
CA GLN A 392 34.12 -43.36 -12.06
C GLN A 392 33.33 -42.21 -11.39
N LEU A 393 33.65 -41.87 -10.13
CA LEU A 393 33.06 -40.74 -9.44
C LEU A 393 33.51 -39.39 -10.01
N GLU A 394 34.78 -39.27 -10.39
CA GLU A 394 35.31 -38.09 -11.08
C GLU A 394 34.69 -37.88 -12.47
N GLN A 395 34.34 -38.98 -13.13
CA GLN A 395 33.59 -38.92 -14.40
C GLN A 395 32.15 -38.50 -14.18
N ALA A 396 31.50 -39.01 -13.13
CA ALA A 396 30.14 -38.60 -12.75
C ALA A 396 30.05 -37.13 -12.31
N LEU A 397 31.12 -36.63 -11.62
CA LEU A 397 31.22 -35.19 -11.28
C LEU A 397 31.41 -34.31 -12.50
N ARG A 398 32.16 -34.74 -13.52
CA ARG A 398 32.25 -34.02 -14.81
C ARG A 398 30.92 -33.98 -15.53
N ASP A 399 30.18 -35.08 -15.49
CA ASP A 399 28.83 -35.13 -16.06
C ASP A 399 27.84 -34.22 -15.31
N MET A 400 27.95 -34.13 -13.98
CA MET A 400 27.19 -33.15 -13.19
C MET A 400 27.56 -31.69 -13.47
N GLN A 401 28.87 -31.40 -13.67
CA GLN A 401 29.31 -30.06 -14.06
C GLN A 401 28.79 -29.63 -15.44
N GLN A 402 28.67 -30.58 -16.38
CA GLN A 402 28.03 -30.31 -17.67
C GLN A 402 26.52 -30.05 -17.52
N LEU A 403 25.83 -30.67 -16.54
CA LEU A 403 24.43 -30.39 -16.24
C LEU A 403 24.23 -29.01 -15.58
N VAL A 404 25.20 -28.56 -14.78
CA VAL A 404 25.17 -27.22 -14.18
C VAL A 404 25.40 -26.13 -15.24
N HIS A 405 26.22 -26.36 -16.24
CA HIS A 405 26.42 -25.41 -17.36
C HIS A 405 25.15 -25.22 -18.19
N ARG A 406 24.32 -26.25 -18.32
CA ARG A 406 23.02 -26.10 -19.03
C ARG A 406 22.02 -25.22 -18.28
N ARG A 407 22.13 -25.04 -16.98
CA ARG A 407 21.24 -24.16 -16.20
C ARG A 407 21.51 -22.66 -16.45
N SER A 408 22.72 -22.27 -16.84
CA SER A 408 23.05 -20.86 -17.07
C SER A 408 22.32 -20.29 -18.29
N HIS A 409 22.13 -21.08 -19.33
CA HIS A 409 21.50 -20.64 -20.57
C HIS A 409 20.01 -20.26 -20.41
N TYR A 410 19.27 -20.97 -19.56
CA TYR A 410 17.88 -20.60 -19.32
C TYR A 410 17.75 -19.32 -18.49
N ALA A 411 18.67 -19.03 -17.61
CA ALA A 411 18.69 -17.81 -16.82
C ALA A 411 18.95 -16.58 -17.71
N GLU A 412 19.92 -16.66 -18.60
CA GLU A 412 20.23 -15.62 -19.59
C GLU A 412 19.04 -15.40 -20.55
N LEU A 413 18.44 -16.49 -21.05
CA LEU A 413 17.27 -16.41 -21.90
C LEU A 413 16.08 -15.69 -21.20
N LEU A 414 15.81 -16.02 -19.94
CA LEU A 414 14.72 -15.39 -19.18
C LEU A 414 15.02 -13.93 -18.86
N GLU A 415 16.27 -13.60 -18.57
CA GLU A 415 16.70 -12.21 -18.36
C GLU A 415 16.49 -11.39 -19.64
N GLU A 416 16.92 -11.92 -20.77
CA GLU A 416 16.74 -11.25 -22.06
C GLU A 416 15.27 -11.15 -22.49
N ILE A 417 14.44 -12.19 -22.25
CA ILE A 417 12.99 -12.11 -22.46
C ILE A 417 12.40 -10.97 -21.59
N SER A 418 12.84 -10.83 -20.35
CA SER A 418 12.33 -9.79 -19.46
C SER A 418 12.62 -8.37 -19.96
N ARG A 419 13.71 -8.19 -20.73
CA ARG A 419 14.11 -6.88 -21.29
C ARG A 419 13.28 -6.50 -22.53
N ILE A 420 12.79 -7.47 -23.27
CA ILE A 420 11.99 -7.22 -24.47
C ILE A 420 10.49 -7.14 -24.23
N LEU A 421 10.04 -7.52 -23.01
CA LEU A 421 8.64 -7.44 -22.63
C LEU A 421 8.13 -5.98 -22.65
N PRO A 422 7.01 -5.69 -23.31
CA PRO A 422 6.35 -4.39 -23.19
C PRO A 422 5.85 -4.14 -21.75
N ASN A 423 5.77 -2.87 -21.35
CA ASN A 423 5.43 -2.47 -19.98
C ASN A 423 4.05 -2.94 -19.46
N LYS A 424 3.18 -3.35 -20.36
CA LYS A 424 1.80 -3.78 -20.05
C LYS A 424 1.54 -5.24 -20.39
N VAL A 425 2.59 -6.03 -20.52
CA VAL A 425 2.54 -7.46 -20.79
C VAL A 425 3.23 -8.23 -19.67
N TRP A 426 2.64 -9.32 -19.22
CA TRP A 426 3.22 -10.24 -18.25
C TRP A 426 3.24 -11.65 -18.79
N LEU A 427 4.33 -12.35 -18.56
CA LEU A 427 4.40 -13.79 -18.76
C LEU A 427 4.13 -14.48 -17.42
N ASN A 428 3.24 -15.46 -17.41
CA ASN A 428 2.98 -16.28 -16.25
C ASN A 428 3.62 -17.66 -16.35
N GLN A 429 3.91 -18.11 -17.57
CA GLN A 429 4.49 -19.42 -17.78
C GLN A 429 5.37 -19.42 -19.04
N PHE A 430 6.54 -20.04 -18.90
CA PHE A 430 7.43 -20.38 -19.98
C PHE A 430 7.66 -21.90 -19.94
N THR A 431 7.34 -22.59 -21.04
CA THR A 431 7.47 -24.04 -21.14
C THR A 431 8.30 -24.40 -22.36
N SER A 432 9.37 -25.16 -22.17
CA SER A 432 10.15 -25.72 -23.27
C SER A 432 9.75 -27.19 -23.47
N ILE A 433 9.24 -27.51 -24.65
CA ILE A 433 8.79 -28.83 -25.02
C ILE A 433 9.76 -29.41 -26.05
N PRO A 434 10.42 -30.53 -25.74
CA PRO A 434 11.25 -31.21 -26.73
C PRO A 434 10.35 -31.77 -27.85
N VAL A 435 10.65 -31.45 -29.08
CA VAL A 435 9.96 -32.05 -30.23
C VAL A 435 10.41 -33.49 -30.36
N LYS A 436 9.47 -34.46 -30.23
CA LYS A 436 9.72 -35.88 -30.55
C LYS A 436 10.00 -36.00 -32.06
N GLU A 437 11.12 -36.64 -32.40
CA GLU A 437 11.49 -36.94 -33.79
C GLU A 437 10.35 -37.64 -34.52
N SER A 438 9.78 -37.03 -35.56
CA SER A 438 9.17 -37.76 -36.66
C SER A 438 10.29 -38.13 -37.64
N GLU A 439 10.35 -39.38 -37.98
CA GLU A 439 11.35 -40.03 -38.86
C GLU A 439 11.40 -39.38 -40.26
N ASN A 440 11.94 -38.21 -40.47
CA ASN A 440 12.36 -37.71 -41.80
C ASN A 440 12.85 -36.26 -41.77
N VAL A 441 13.95 -35.95 -41.06
CA VAL A 441 14.71 -34.73 -41.37
C VAL A 441 16.19 -34.98 -41.15
N GLN A 442 16.95 -35.00 -42.24
CA GLN A 442 18.41 -34.95 -42.29
C GLN A 442 18.91 -33.53 -41.94
N SER A 443 18.88 -33.11 -40.71
CA SER A 443 19.73 -32.02 -40.22
C SER A 443 19.72 -32.02 -38.70
N GLY A 444 20.86 -32.25 -38.12
CA GLY A 444 21.12 -32.57 -36.72
C GLY A 444 20.99 -31.40 -35.70
N THR A 445 20.00 -30.56 -35.81
CA THR A 445 19.71 -29.52 -34.83
C THR A 445 18.40 -29.82 -34.11
N ARG A 446 18.49 -30.28 -32.83
CA ARG A 446 17.34 -30.44 -31.95
C ARG A 446 16.73 -29.06 -31.68
N GLN A 447 15.59 -28.78 -32.32
CA GLN A 447 14.82 -27.57 -32.06
C GLN A 447 13.79 -27.86 -30.97
N ASN A 448 13.95 -27.27 -29.77
CA ASN A 448 12.91 -27.30 -28.75
C ASN A 448 11.88 -26.24 -29.05
N LYS A 449 10.58 -26.53 -28.90
CA LYS A 449 9.52 -25.53 -28.97
C LYS A 449 9.34 -24.89 -27.59
N ALA A 450 9.28 -23.58 -27.55
CA ALA A 450 8.93 -22.79 -26.39
C ALA A 450 7.48 -22.35 -26.48
N LEU A 451 6.74 -22.47 -25.40
CA LEU A 451 5.42 -21.88 -25.22
C LEU A 451 5.50 -20.78 -24.17
N LEU A 452 5.09 -19.60 -24.53
CA LEU A 452 4.99 -18.44 -23.67
C LEU A 452 3.51 -18.14 -23.44
N HIS A 453 3.08 -18.22 -22.20
CA HIS A 453 1.74 -17.84 -21.78
C HIS A 453 1.81 -16.54 -20.99
N GLY A 454 0.86 -15.65 -21.22
CA GLY A 454 0.86 -14.36 -20.55
C GLY A 454 -0.45 -13.62 -20.64
N TRP A 455 -0.44 -12.41 -20.12
CA TRP A 455 -1.55 -11.49 -20.15
C TRP A 455 -1.11 -10.11 -20.62
N ALA A 456 -2.01 -9.42 -21.33
CA ALA A 456 -1.83 -8.05 -21.78
C ALA A 456 -3.11 -7.24 -21.56
N PHE A 457 -3.01 -5.94 -21.50
CA PHE A 457 -4.17 -5.07 -21.44
C PHE A 457 -4.81 -4.80 -22.81
N GLN A 458 -4.01 -4.80 -23.86
CA GLN A 458 -4.41 -4.42 -25.23
C GLN A 458 -3.77 -5.35 -26.25
N GLU A 459 -4.44 -5.52 -27.41
CA GLU A 459 -3.94 -6.38 -28.50
C GLU A 459 -2.67 -5.82 -29.15
N GLU A 460 -2.53 -4.50 -29.16
CA GLU A 460 -1.36 -3.82 -29.70
C GLU A 460 -0.07 -4.19 -28.96
N GLU A 461 -0.16 -4.43 -27.66
CA GLU A 461 0.98 -4.85 -26.84
C GLU A 461 1.42 -6.29 -27.15
N ILE A 462 0.47 -7.15 -27.51
CA ILE A 462 0.77 -8.51 -27.94
C ILE A 462 1.43 -8.48 -29.32
N ALA A 463 0.95 -7.65 -30.24
CA ALA A 463 1.56 -7.45 -31.56
C ALA A 463 2.99 -6.88 -31.41
N LEU A 464 3.20 -5.95 -30.49
CA LEU A 464 4.53 -5.42 -30.17
C LEU A 464 5.44 -6.50 -29.60
N LEU A 465 4.94 -7.35 -28.70
CA LEU A 465 5.69 -8.48 -28.18
C LEU A 465 6.07 -9.46 -29.27
N LEU A 466 5.14 -9.83 -30.17
CA LEU A 466 5.40 -10.70 -31.30
C LEU A 466 6.53 -10.17 -32.18
N SER A 467 6.45 -8.90 -32.58
CA SER A 467 7.49 -8.25 -33.41
C SER A 467 8.85 -8.25 -32.73
N ARG A 468 8.90 -8.06 -31.39
CA ARG A 468 10.14 -8.13 -30.62
C ARG A 468 10.70 -9.55 -30.54
N LEU A 469 9.83 -10.55 -30.35
CA LEU A 469 10.22 -11.95 -30.29
C LEU A 469 10.70 -12.46 -31.68
N GLU A 470 10.11 -12.02 -32.78
CA GLU A 470 10.56 -12.35 -34.13
C GLU A 470 11.96 -11.83 -34.44
N ASN A 471 12.31 -10.65 -33.92
CA ASN A 471 13.63 -10.05 -34.09
C ASN A 471 14.65 -10.54 -33.03
N PHE A 472 14.24 -11.44 -32.14
CA PHE A 472 15.08 -11.92 -31.07
C PHE A 472 15.90 -13.15 -31.50
N SER A 473 17.22 -13.08 -31.32
CA SER A 473 18.16 -14.10 -31.85
C SER A 473 17.90 -15.53 -31.39
N TYR A 474 17.34 -15.68 -30.17
CA TYR A 474 17.10 -16.99 -29.56
C TYR A 474 15.83 -17.69 -30.08
N PHE A 475 14.96 -17.01 -30.81
CA PHE A 475 13.72 -17.57 -31.31
C PHE A 475 13.65 -17.55 -32.83
N SER A 476 12.90 -18.53 -33.38
CA SER A 476 12.43 -18.56 -34.76
C SER A 476 11.01 -19.10 -34.81
N ASP A 477 10.35 -18.91 -35.94
CA ASP A 477 8.98 -19.40 -36.16
C ASP A 477 8.00 -18.99 -35.06
N VAL A 478 8.05 -17.70 -34.67
CA VAL A 478 7.17 -17.15 -33.63
C VAL A 478 5.74 -17.07 -34.13
N GLN A 479 4.81 -17.70 -33.44
CA GLN A 479 3.40 -17.77 -33.83
C GLN A 479 2.50 -17.52 -32.64
N LEU A 480 1.49 -16.71 -32.80
CA LEU A 480 0.42 -16.55 -31.84
C LEU A 480 -0.58 -17.69 -31.98
N LEU A 481 -0.70 -18.53 -30.98
CA LEU A 481 -1.58 -19.69 -30.99
C LEU A 481 -3.01 -19.36 -30.60
N SER A 482 -3.18 -18.55 -29.58
CA SER A 482 -4.49 -18.19 -29.06
C SER A 482 -4.46 -16.85 -28.35
N THR A 483 -5.58 -16.16 -28.40
CA THR A 483 -5.90 -15.01 -27.54
C THR A 483 -7.30 -15.20 -26.99
N GLU A 484 -7.50 -14.90 -25.73
CA GLU A 484 -8.79 -14.96 -25.06
C GLU A 484 -8.93 -13.76 -24.13
N ARG A 485 -10.07 -13.10 -24.17
CA ARG A 485 -10.35 -11.97 -23.28
C ARG A 485 -10.96 -12.49 -21.99
N ILE A 486 -10.28 -12.22 -20.88
CA ILE A 486 -10.68 -12.66 -19.55
C ILE A 486 -10.83 -11.46 -18.62
N SER A 487 -11.63 -11.61 -17.56
CA SER A 487 -11.72 -10.57 -16.54
C SER A 487 -10.48 -10.60 -15.63
N ALA A 488 -10.01 -9.44 -15.20
CA ALA A 488 -8.88 -9.34 -14.29
C ALA A 488 -9.17 -10.01 -12.93
N GLU A 489 -10.43 -10.16 -12.56
CA GLU A 489 -10.89 -10.90 -11.38
C GLU A 489 -10.52 -12.39 -11.45
N ALA A 490 -10.62 -12.99 -12.63
CA ALA A 490 -10.26 -14.39 -12.85
C ALA A 490 -8.77 -14.66 -12.62
N VAL A 491 -7.91 -13.68 -12.91
CA VAL A 491 -6.45 -13.79 -12.76
C VAL A 491 -6.00 -13.50 -11.32
N TRP A 492 -6.52 -12.46 -10.70
CA TRP A 492 -6.02 -11.98 -9.40
C TRP A 492 -6.93 -12.28 -8.21
N LYS A 493 -8.09 -12.98 -8.42
CA LYS A 493 -9.06 -13.36 -7.37
C LYS A 493 -9.47 -12.20 -6.45
N ARG A 494 -9.64 -10.99 -6.99
CA ARG A 494 -10.03 -9.77 -6.28
C ARG A 494 -11.30 -9.20 -6.88
N SER A 495 -12.39 -9.20 -6.15
CA SER A 495 -13.75 -8.79 -6.57
C SER A 495 -13.91 -7.33 -7.03
N LYS A 496 -12.91 -6.47 -6.86
CA LYS A 496 -12.94 -5.06 -7.28
C LYS A 496 -12.41 -4.80 -8.69
N LEU A 497 -12.05 -5.83 -9.45
CA LEU A 497 -11.45 -5.70 -10.79
C LEU A 497 -12.36 -6.26 -11.89
N SER A 498 -13.67 -6.40 -11.65
CA SER A 498 -14.64 -6.94 -12.60
C SER A 498 -14.78 -6.11 -13.89
N GLU A 499 -14.42 -4.82 -13.85
CA GLU A 499 -14.49 -3.94 -15.03
C GLU A 499 -13.20 -3.91 -15.87
N VAL A 500 -12.10 -4.50 -15.39
CA VAL A 500 -10.84 -4.55 -16.12
C VAL A 500 -10.75 -5.85 -16.90
N SER A 501 -10.74 -5.76 -18.21
CA SER A 501 -10.49 -6.92 -19.10
C SER A 501 -9.01 -7.07 -19.40
N LEU A 502 -8.53 -8.30 -19.34
CA LEU A 502 -7.20 -8.72 -19.77
C LEU A 502 -7.31 -9.63 -20.98
N ILE A 503 -6.29 -9.65 -21.78
CA ILE A 503 -6.17 -10.57 -22.90
C ILE A 503 -5.11 -11.60 -22.54
N GLN A 504 -5.53 -12.82 -22.33
CA GLN A 504 -4.62 -13.96 -22.19
C GLN A 504 -4.14 -14.36 -23.58
N PHE A 505 -2.86 -14.63 -23.70
CA PHE A 505 -2.27 -15.06 -24.96
C PHE A 505 -1.35 -16.27 -24.77
N THR A 506 -1.20 -17.02 -25.85
CA THR A 506 -0.24 -18.10 -25.96
C THR A 506 0.56 -17.93 -27.24
N ILE A 507 1.88 -17.82 -27.11
CA ILE A 507 2.81 -17.72 -28.23
C ILE A 507 3.68 -18.96 -28.25
N ALA A 508 3.83 -19.55 -29.43
CA ALA A 508 4.79 -20.61 -29.70
C ALA A 508 5.98 -20.06 -30.49
N ALA A 509 7.17 -20.52 -30.13
CA ALA A 509 8.40 -20.19 -30.86
C ALA A 509 9.34 -21.41 -30.88
N SER A 510 10.19 -21.51 -31.86
CA SER A 510 11.25 -22.51 -31.92
C SER A 510 12.51 -21.92 -31.32
N LEU A 511 13.13 -22.63 -30.34
CA LEU A 511 14.38 -22.20 -29.69
C LEU A 511 15.56 -22.47 -30.63
N ARG A 512 16.35 -21.44 -30.92
CA ARG A 512 17.66 -21.56 -31.56
C ARG A 512 18.70 -21.72 -30.46
N TYR A 513 19.35 -22.88 -30.43
CA TYR A 513 20.57 -23.07 -29.64
C TYR A 513 21.77 -22.79 -30.54
N GLU A 514 22.55 -21.77 -30.22
CA GLU A 514 23.93 -21.68 -30.72
C GLU A 514 24.86 -22.55 -29.88
#